data_397c4b2ca9fe4c63795ebc27b6144112
#
_entry.id   397c4b2ca9fe4c63795ebc27b6144112
#
_cell.length_a   1.000
_cell.length_b   1.000
_cell.length_c   1.000
_cell.angle_alpha   90.00
_cell.angle_beta   90.00
_cell.angle_gamma   90.00
#
_symmetry.space_group_name_H-M   'P 1'
#
loop_
_entity.id
_entity.type
_entity.pdbx_description
1 polymer ?
#
loop_
_entity_poly.entity_id
_entity_poly.type
_entity_poly.pdbx_seq_one_letter_code
_entity_poly.pdbx_strand_id
1 'polypeptide(L)'
;FKYCAPIAGALGFSAEDTAEAIGLMANSGIKASQAGTSLRTIMNSLSGEVTFVGKNIGEVTIATSNADGSMRSLNDILADCRVAFSGLSESEKAANAEALVGKNAMSGFLALMNSSETDINKLRGAIENCDGASESMAETMQDNLNGQLTILKSQLEELAISFGDILMPTIRKIVSAVQQFVDKLNSMDESTRECPSSSGMERWFCPLLGESYCGFAEALPF
;
A
#
# COMPACT_ATOMS: atom_id res chain seq x y z
N PHE A 1 -8.00 -5.50 5.19
CA PHE A 1 -7.89 -4.67 6.40
C PHE A 1 -8.32 -3.21 6.19
N LYS A 2 -7.82 -2.51 5.19
CA LYS A 2 -8.08 -1.07 4.94
C LYS A 2 -9.56 -0.65 5.12
N TYR A 3 -10.50 -1.50 4.70
CA TYR A 3 -11.93 -1.16 4.71
C TYR A 3 -12.66 -1.54 6.01
N CYS A 4 -12.16 -2.50 6.76
CA CYS A 4 -12.79 -2.99 8.00
C CYS A 4 -12.09 -2.53 9.28
N ALA A 5 -10.79 -2.22 9.25
CA ALA A 5 -10.02 -1.83 10.42
C ALA A 5 -10.61 -0.66 11.23
N PRO A 6 -11.13 0.43 10.60
CA PRO A 6 -11.72 1.52 11.37
C PRO A 6 -12.94 1.09 12.18
N ILE A 7 -13.77 0.20 11.64
CA ILE A 7 -14.96 -0.35 12.34
C ILE A 7 -14.54 -1.37 13.40
N ALA A 8 -13.61 -2.27 13.08
CA ALA A 8 -13.08 -3.22 14.04
C ALA A 8 -12.51 -2.51 15.27
N GLY A 9 -11.70 -1.47 15.08
CA GLY A 9 -11.17 -0.65 16.18
C GLY A 9 -12.25 0.08 16.97
N ALA A 10 -13.28 0.63 16.32
CA ALA A 10 -14.38 1.32 16.98
C ALA A 10 -15.25 0.38 17.82
N LEU A 11 -15.43 -0.88 17.40
CA LEU A 11 -16.20 -1.90 18.09
C LEU A 11 -15.37 -2.73 19.10
N GLY A 12 -14.03 -2.52 19.13
CA GLY A 12 -13.14 -3.25 20.04
C GLY A 12 -12.81 -4.68 19.59
N PHE A 13 -13.03 -5.02 18.33
CA PHE A 13 -12.61 -6.31 17.77
C PHE A 13 -11.11 -6.37 17.56
N SER A 14 -10.51 -7.53 17.85
CA SER A 14 -9.06 -7.74 17.68
C SER A 14 -8.63 -7.76 16.20
N ALA A 15 -7.36 -7.49 15.97
CA ALA A 15 -6.78 -7.60 14.63
C ALA A 15 -6.73 -9.07 14.16
N GLU A 16 -6.49 -9.97 15.09
CA GLU A 16 -6.44 -11.42 14.90
C GLU A 16 -7.80 -11.97 14.46
N ASP A 17 -8.89 -11.64 15.17
CA ASP A 17 -10.26 -12.04 14.80
C ASP A 17 -10.65 -11.50 13.42
N THR A 18 -10.27 -10.25 13.16
CA THR A 18 -10.49 -9.61 11.86
C THR A 18 -9.72 -10.32 10.74
N ALA A 19 -8.48 -10.72 11.01
CA ALA A 19 -7.65 -11.46 10.06
C ALA A 19 -8.22 -12.86 9.80
N GLU A 20 -8.67 -13.56 10.83
CA GLU A 20 -9.32 -14.86 10.73
C GLU A 20 -10.56 -14.78 9.83
N ALA A 21 -11.45 -13.82 10.08
CA ALA A 21 -12.65 -13.63 9.26
C ALA A 21 -12.33 -13.33 7.78
N ILE A 22 -11.34 -12.47 7.50
CA ILE A 22 -10.90 -12.20 6.12
C ILE A 22 -10.31 -13.46 5.48
N GLY A 23 -9.51 -14.23 6.21
CA GLY A 23 -8.90 -15.47 5.74
C GLY A 23 -9.95 -16.54 5.38
N LEU A 24 -10.98 -16.72 6.23
CA LEU A 24 -12.09 -17.63 5.96
C LEU A 24 -12.88 -17.24 4.70
N MET A 25 -13.13 -15.93 4.50
CA MET A 25 -13.75 -15.46 3.26
C MET A 25 -12.84 -15.71 2.05
N ALA A 26 -11.53 -15.53 2.19
CA ALA A 26 -10.56 -15.77 1.12
C ALA A 26 -10.50 -17.24 0.73
N ASN A 27 -10.60 -18.17 1.67
CA ASN A 27 -10.72 -19.60 1.42
C ASN A 27 -11.99 -19.96 0.61
N SER A 28 -13.06 -19.19 0.80
CA SER A 28 -14.30 -19.30 0.03
C SER A 28 -14.27 -18.54 -1.31
N GLY A 29 -13.11 -18.00 -1.72
CA GLY A 29 -12.93 -17.28 -2.98
C GLY A 29 -13.23 -15.78 -2.93
N ILE A 30 -13.70 -15.24 -1.81
CA ILE A 30 -13.98 -13.80 -1.63
C ILE A 30 -12.71 -13.11 -1.14
N LYS A 31 -12.06 -12.34 -2.00
CA LYS A 31 -10.70 -11.81 -1.75
C LYS A 31 -10.64 -10.29 -1.74
N ALA A 32 -9.54 -9.80 -1.22
CA ALA A 32 -9.12 -8.40 -1.28
C ALA A 32 -10.19 -7.41 -0.77
N SER A 33 -10.51 -6.40 -1.58
CA SER A 33 -11.44 -5.33 -1.20
C SER A 33 -12.85 -5.82 -0.94
N GLN A 34 -13.30 -6.85 -1.65
CA GLN A 34 -14.64 -7.42 -1.47
C GLN A 34 -14.79 -8.05 -0.09
N ALA A 35 -13.81 -8.85 0.36
CA ALA A 35 -13.82 -9.41 1.72
C ALA A 35 -13.83 -8.30 2.78
N GLY A 36 -12.99 -7.28 2.64
CA GLY A 36 -12.93 -6.16 3.58
C GLY A 36 -14.22 -5.34 3.63
N THR A 37 -14.87 -5.11 2.49
CA THR A 37 -16.15 -4.38 2.41
C THR A 37 -17.29 -5.20 3.01
N SER A 38 -17.36 -6.49 2.70
CA SER A 38 -18.35 -7.40 3.26
C SER A 38 -18.19 -7.52 4.78
N LEU A 39 -16.94 -7.69 5.25
CA LEU A 39 -16.66 -7.80 6.68
C LEU A 39 -17.03 -6.52 7.43
N ARG A 40 -16.77 -5.35 6.86
CA ARG A 40 -17.21 -4.07 7.43
C ARG A 40 -18.73 -4.03 7.63
N THR A 41 -19.50 -4.47 6.65
CA THR A 41 -20.96 -4.52 6.73
C THR A 41 -21.42 -5.54 7.79
N ILE A 42 -20.79 -6.71 7.82
CA ILE A 42 -21.09 -7.75 8.82
C ILE A 42 -20.82 -7.24 10.24
N MET A 43 -19.65 -6.64 10.51
CA MET A 43 -19.33 -6.07 11.83
C MET A 43 -20.33 -5.01 12.25
N ASN A 44 -20.75 -4.16 11.33
CA ASN A 44 -21.80 -3.15 11.60
C ASN A 44 -23.13 -3.80 11.97
N SER A 45 -23.53 -4.87 11.29
CA SER A 45 -24.76 -5.60 11.61
C SER A 45 -24.66 -6.34 12.94
N LEU A 46 -23.47 -6.88 13.26
CA LEU A 46 -23.23 -7.58 14.52
C LEU A 46 -23.11 -6.63 15.73
N SER A 47 -22.97 -5.32 15.52
CA SER A 47 -22.99 -4.34 16.62
C SER A 47 -24.39 -4.07 17.17
N GLY A 48 -25.42 -4.53 16.47
CA GLY A 48 -26.82 -4.46 16.91
C GLY A 48 -27.34 -5.78 17.47
N GLU A 49 -28.65 -5.86 17.58
CA GLU A 49 -29.32 -7.11 17.95
C GLU A 49 -29.31 -8.08 16.76
N VAL A 50 -28.83 -9.30 16.99
CA VAL A 50 -28.75 -10.36 15.98
C VAL A 50 -29.76 -11.43 16.30
N THR A 51 -30.78 -11.53 15.47
CA THR A 51 -31.85 -12.52 15.64
C THR A 51 -32.02 -13.36 14.41
N PHE A 52 -32.08 -14.67 14.58
CA PHE A 52 -32.35 -15.63 13.52
C PHE A 52 -33.71 -16.30 13.75
N VAL A 53 -34.47 -16.45 12.70
CA VAL A 53 -35.80 -17.05 12.72
C VAL A 53 -35.85 -18.26 11.81
N GLY A 54 -36.28 -19.39 12.35
CA GLY A 54 -36.44 -20.64 11.60
C GLY A 54 -37.53 -21.53 12.15
N LYS A 55 -38.11 -22.37 11.31
CA LYS A 55 -39.19 -23.27 11.71
C LYS A 55 -38.78 -24.27 12.81
N ASN A 56 -37.51 -24.71 12.73
CA ASN A 56 -37.00 -25.73 13.66
C ASN A 56 -36.40 -25.12 14.94
N ILE A 57 -35.85 -23.89 14.86
CA ILE A 57 -35.14 -23.25 15.97
C ILE A 57 -36.01 -22.18 16.66
N GLY A 58 -37.14 -21.78 16.05
CA GLY A 58 -37.91 -20.63 16.49
C GLY A 58 -37.15 -19.32 16.26
N GLU A 59 -37.27 -18.41 17.20
CA GLU A 59 -36.55 -17.16 17.25
C GLU A 59 -35.36 -17.29 18.23
N VAL A 60 -34.13 -17.08 17.69
CA VAL A 60 -32.89 -17.19 18.46
C VAL A 60 -32.15 -15.86 18.38
N THR A 61 -31.99 -15.20 19.50
CA THR A 61 -31.22 -13.97 19.62
C THR A 61 -29.80 -14.28 20.11
N ILE A 62 -28.82 -13.77 19.39
CA ILE A 62 -27.39 -13.91 19.71
C ILE A 62 -26.94 -12.71 20.53
N ALA A 63 -26.36 -12.96 21.70
CA ALA A 63 -25.77 -11.91 22.53
C ALA A 63 -24.47 -11.40 21.85
N THR A 64 -24.44 -10.14 21.49
CA THR A 64 -23.29 -9.49 20.85
C THR A 64 -22.43 -8.69 21.83
N SER A 65 -22.98 -8.39 23.03
CA SER A 65 -22.29 -7.63 24.06
C SER A 65 -22.20 -8.44 25.37
N ASN A 66 -21.19 -8.11 26.16
CA ASN A 66 -20.99 -8.60 27.51
C ASN A 66 -21.90 -7.85 28.53
N ALA A 67 -21.95 -8.33 29.74
CA ALA A 67 -22.75 -7.71 30.83
C ALA A 67 -22.23 -6.30 31.21
N ASP A 68 -20.98 -5.98 30.91
CA ASP A 68 -20.34 -4.68 31.14
C ASP A 68 -20.59 -3.67 30.02
N GLY A 69 -21.29 -4.07 28.95
CA GLY A 69 -21.59 -3.27 27.77
C GLY A 69 -20.50 -3.28 26.70
N SER A 70 -19.38 -3.98 26.90
CA SER A 70 -18.37 -4.17 25.86
C SER A 70 -18.86 -5.19 24.83
N MET A 71 -18.32 -5.08 23.59
CA MET A 71 -18.58 -6.09 22.56
C MET A 71 -17.87 -7.40 22.93
N ARG A 72 -18.52 -8.52 22.64
CA ARG A 72 -17.87 -9.84 22.68
C ARG A 72 -16.88 -9.99 21.54
N SER A 73 -15.96 -10.96 21.62
CA SER A 73 -15.04 -11.21 20.51
C SER A 73 -15.82 -11.55 19.22
N LEU A 74 -15.28 -11.11 18.08
CA LEU A 74 -15.92 -11.38 16.78
C LEU A 74 -16.05 -12.89 16.55
N ASN A 75 -15.04 -13.66 16.96
CA ASN A 75 -15.02 -15.10 16.80
C ASN A 75 -16.11 -15.80 17.63
N ASP A 76 -16.37 -15.36 18.89
CA ASP A 76 -17.41 -15.92 19.73
C ASP A 76 -18.79 -15.62 19.16
N ILE A 77 -19.03 -14.39 18.71
CA ILE A 77 -20.30 -14.01 18.09
C ILE A 77 -20.53 -14.84 16.81
N LEU A 78 -19.52 -15.00 15.96
CA LEU A 78 -19.61 -15.81 14.75
C LEU A 78 -19.80 -17.31 15.06
N ALA A 79 -19.22 -17.82 16.15
CA ALA A 79 -19.41 -19.20 16.58
C ALA A 79 -20.88 -19.45 17.00
N ASP A 80 -21.45 -18.57 17.82
CA ASP A 80 -22.86 -18.65 18.19
C ASP A 80 -23.78 -18.53 16.97
N CYS A 81 -23.47 -17.64 16.04
CA CYS A 81 -24.19 -17.53 14.77
C CYS A 81 -24.16 -18.84 13.98
N ARG A 82 -23.00 -19.52 13.88
CA ARG A 82 -22.87 -20.82 13.19
C ARG A 82 -23.75 -21.89 13.83
N VAL A 83 -23.80 -21.93 15.16
CA VAL A 83 -24.66 -22.88 15.89
C VAL A 83 -26.13 -22.64 15.54
N ALA A 84 -26.61 -21.40 15.59
CA ALA A 84 -27.97 -21.07 15.20
C ALA A 84 -28.26 -21.39 13.72
N PHE A 85 -27.29 -21.07 12.82
CA PHE A 85 -27.42 -21.35 11.39
C PHE A 85 -27.48 -22.85 11.06
N SER A 86 -26.84 -23.71 11.83
CA SER A 86 -26.85 -25.15 11.62
C SER A 86 -28.24 -25.76 11.67
N GLY A 87 -29.15 -25.16 12.44
CA GLY A 87 -30.54 -25.59 12.58
C GLY A 87 -31.51 -25.08 11.52
N LEU A 88 -31.04 -24.20 10.63
CA LEU A 88 -31.86 -23.58 9.57
C LEU A 88 -31.83 -24.38 8.27
N SER A 89 -32.94 -24.37 7.55
CA SER A 89 -32.99 -24.83 6.15
C SER A 89 -32.23 -23.87 5.22
N GLU A 90 -31.82 -24.32 4.03
CA GLU A 90 -31.06 -23.49 3.09
C GLU A 90 -31.79 -22.21 2.67
N SER A 91 -33.12 -22.25 2.54
CA SER A 91 -33.91 -21.06 2.25
C SER A 91 -33.96 -20.08 3.43
N GLU A 92 -34.06 -20.60 4.66
CA GLU A 92 -34.03 -19.78 5.88
C GLU A 92 -32.65 -19.18 6.12
N LYS A 93 -31.57 -19.90 5.85
CA LYS A 93 -30.20 -19.37 5.88
C LYS A 93 -30.05 -18.16 4.96
N ALA A 94 -30.50 -18.29 3.71
CA ALA A 94 -30.43 -17.19 2.74
C ALA A 94 -31.27 -15.97 3.20
N ALA A 95 -32.49 -16.19 3.67
CA ALA A 95 -33.38 -15.13 4.12
C ALA A 95 -32.83 -14.41 5.37
N ASN A 96 -32.35 -15.15 6.36
CA ASN A 96 -31.75 -14.57 7.57
C ASN A 96 -30.43 -13.83 7.25
N ALA A 97 -29.60 -14.37 6.38
CA ALA A 97 -28.37 -13.70 5.94
C ALA A 97 -28.69 -12.38 5.20
N GLU A 98 -29.67 -12.40 4.28
CA GLU A 98 -30.10 -11.18 3.58
C GLU A 98 -30.68 -10.13 4.54
N ALA A 99 -31.49 -10.56 5.49
CA ALA A 99 -32.10 -9.67 6.50
C ALA A 99 -31.05 -9.03 7.38
N LEU A 100 -30.01 -9.78 7.81
CA LEU A 100 -28.98 -9.31 8.71
C LEU A 100 -27.96 -8.39 8.03
N VAL A 101 -27.41 -8.80 6.90
CA VAL A 101 -26.25 -8.11 6.29
C VAL A 101 -26.55 -7.51 4.92
N GLY A 102 -27.75 -7.72 4.39
CA GLY A 102 -28.13 -7.28 3.06
C GLY A 102 -27.48 -8.09 1.92
N LYS A 103 -27.98 -7.90 0.70
CA LYS A 103 -27.56 -8.65 -0.50
C LYS A 103 -26.07 -8.57 -0.80
N ASN A 104 -25.47 -7.40 -0.57
CA ASN A 104 -24.06 -7.15 -0.93
C ASN A 104 -23.06 -7.90 -0.04
N ALA A 105 -23.39 -8.12 1.23
CA ALA A 105 -22.53 -8.81 2.18
C ALA A 105 -22.97 -10.26 2.45
N MET A 106 -24.12 -10.67 1.93
CA MET A 106 -24.70 -12.00 2.12
C MET A 106 -23.74 -13.14 1.78
N SER A 107 -23.06 -13.05 0.64
CA SER A 107 -22.07 -14.05 0.21
C SER A 107 -20.92 -14.18 1.21
N GLY A 108 -20.40 -13.05 1.72
CA GLY A 108 -19.35 -13.04 2.73
C GLY A 108 -19.81 -13.61 4.06
N PHE A 109 -21.02 -13.29 4.48
CA PHE A 109 -21.60 -13.82 5.72
C PHE A 109 -21.84 -15.34 5.62
N LEU A 110 -22.44 -15.83 4.53
CA LEU A 110 -22.62 -17.26 4.28
C LEU A 110 -21.28 -18.01 4.21
N ALA A 111 -20.24 -17.41 3.64
CA ALA A 111 -18.90 -17.99 3.64
C ALA A 111 -18.35 -18.19 5.06
N LEU A 112 -18.55 -17.22 5.96
CA LEU A 112 -18.19 -17.35 7.38
C LEU A 112 -19.02 -18.39 8.12
N MET A 113 -20.31 -18.49 7.81
CA MET A 113 -21.20 -19.48 8.45
C MET A 113 -20.91 -20.91 8.01
N ASN A 114 -20.53 -21.09 6.74
CA ASN A 114 -20.24 -22.41 6.15
C ASN A 114 -18.78 -22.85 6.34
N SER A 115 -17.95 -22.07 7.00
CA SER A 115 -16.55 -22.43 7.26
C SER A 115 -16.48 -23.63 8.21
N SER A 116 -15.63 -24.61 7.84
CA SER A 116 -15.44 -25.79 8.67
C SER A 116 -14.63 -25.47 9.91
N GLU A 117 -14.89 -26.17 11.01
CA GLU A 117 -14.12 -26.01 12.27
C GLU A 117 -12.62 -26.33 12.06
N THR A 118 -12.32 -27.25 11.15
CA THR A 118 -10.95 -27.58 10.75
C THR A 118 -10.25 -26.41 10.10
N ASP A 119 -10.91 -25.69 9.20
CA ASP A 119 -10.34 -24.52 8.52
C ASP A 119 -10.16 -23.35 9.50
N ILE A 120 -11.12 -23.17 10.40
CA ILE A 120 -11.05 -22.14 11.46
C ILE A 120 -9.84 -22.41 12.36
N ASN A 121 -9.70 -23.61 12.90
CA ASN A 121 -8.59 -23.97 13.79
C ASN A 121 -7.22 -23.91 13.09
N LYS A 122 -7.15 -24.33 11.83
CA LYS A 122 -5.94 -24.22 11.03
C LYS A 122 -5.52 -22.77 10.80
N LEU A 123 -6.47 -21.91 10.48
CA LEU A 123 -6.21 -20.50 10.23
C LEU A 123 -5.85 -19.77 11.51
N ARG A 124 -6.56 -20.04 12.62
CA ARG A 124 -6.26 -19.48 13.95
C ARG A 124 -4.85 -19.87 14.38
N GLY A 125 -4.49 -21.15 14.30
CA GLY A 125 -3.14 -21.58 14.61
C GLY A 125 -2.06 -20.96 13.73
N ALA A 126 -2.36 -20.68 12.46
CA ALA A 126 -1.45 -19.95 11.57
C ALA A 126 -1.30 -18.48 11.97
N ILE A 127 -2.36 -17.82 12.44
CA ILE A 127 -2.34 -16.44 12.92
C ILE A 127 -1.58 -16.35 14.25
N GLU A 128 -1.84 -17.24 15.20
CA GLU A 128 -1.16 -17.30 16.50
C GLU A 128 0.35 -17.54 16.37
N ASN A 129 0.77 -18.26 15.33
CA ASN A 129 2.17 -18.58 15.07
C ASN A 129 2.77 -17.75 13.92
N CYS A 130 2.24 -16.55 13.65
CA CYS A 130 2.71 -15.72 12.54
C CYS A 130 3.92 -14.82 12.88
N ASP A 131 4.48 -14.93 14.07
CA ASP A 131 5.67 -14.18 14.47
C ASP A 131 6.83 -14.44 13.51
N GLY A 132 7.36 -13.37 12.92
CA GLY A 132 8.42 -13.48 11.89
C GLY A 132 7.93 -13.83 10.48
N ALA A 133 6.64 -14.17 10.27
CA ALA A 133 6.13 -14.51 8.94
C ALA A 133 6.27 -13.36 7.93
N SER A 134 6.10 -12.13 8.38
CA SER A 134 6.30 -10.94 7.53
C SER A 134 7.75 -10.75 7.13
N GLU A 135 8.70 -11.03 8.03
CA GLU A 135 10.14 -10.98 7.77
C GLU A 135 10.56 -12.09 6.80
N SER A 136 10.15 -13.31 7.05
CA SER A 136 10.40 -14.46 6.15
C SER A 136 9.78 -14.23 4.76
N MET A 137 8.60 -13.65 4.67
CA MET A 137 7.98 -13.31 3.39
C MET A 137 8.74 -12.18 2.69
N ALA A 138 9.21 -11.17 3.42
CA ALA A 138 10.04 -10.10 2.87
C ALA A 138 11.36 -10.64 2.33
N GLU A 139 12.03 -11.53 3.06
CA GLU A 139 13.24 -12.23 2.60
C GLU A 139 12.98 -13.02 1.31
N THR A 140 11.90 -13.82 1.30
CA THR A 140 11.51 -14.59 0.11
C THR A 140 11.18 -13.70 -1.09
N MET A 141 10.53 -12.56 -0.87
CA MET A 141 10.22 -11.59 -1.93
C MET A 141 11.48 -10.87 -2.43
N GLN A 142 12.45 -10.62 -1.55
CA GLN A 142 13.73 -10.00 -1.93
C GLN A 142 14.67 -10.96 -2.65
N ASP A 143 14.58 -12.25 -2.36
CA ASP A 143 15.42 -13.28 -2.98
C ASP A 143 14.98 -13.64 -4.42
N ASN A 144 13.83 -13.17 -4.88
CA ASN A 144 13.41 -13.34 -6.26
C ASN A 144 13.97 -12.23 -7.17
N LEU A 145 13.98 -12.47 -8.50
CA LEU A 145 14.53 -11.54 -9.50
C LEU A 145 13.90 -10.13 -9.43
N ASN A 146 12.58 -10.04 -9.17
CA ASN A 146 11.89 -8.77 -9.04
C ASN A 146 12.32 -8.01 -7.78
N GLY A 147 12.55 -8.71 -6.66
CA GLY A 147 13.09 -8.14 -5.45
C GLY A 147 14.50 -7.59 -5.67
N GLN A 148 15.38 -8.36 -6.32
CA GLN A 148 16.74 -7.92 -6.65
C GLN A 148 16.75 -6.72 -7.61
N LEU A 149 15.85 -6.67 -8.60
CA LEU A 149 15.68 -5.51 -9.46
C LEU A 149 15.19 -4.27 -8.71
N THR A 150 14.31 -4.46 -7.73
CA THR A 150 13.83 -3.35 -6.88
C THR A 150 14.95 -2.79 -6.01
N ILE A 151 15.77 -3.67 -5.42
CA ILE A 151 16.96 -3.28 -4.64
C ILE A 151 17.96 -2.56 -5.52
N LEU A 152 18.25 -3.09 -6.71
CA LEU A 152 19.15 -2.45 -7.68
C LEU A 152 18.66 -1.06 -8.10
N LYS A 153 17.35 -0.92 -8.34
CA LYS A 153 16.75 0.38 -8.66
C LYS A 153 16.93 1.38 -7.51
N SER A 154 16.69 0.99 -6.27
CA SER A 154 16.89 1.84 -5.09
C SER A 154 18.35 2.25 -4.92
N GLN A 155 19.28 1.33 -5.14
CA GLN A 155 20.72 1.62 -5.10
C GLN A 155 21.14 2.59 -6.21
N LEU A 156 20.57 2.47 -7.42
CA LEU A 156 20.82 3.40 -8.51
C LEU A 156 20.23 4.80 -8.21
N GLU A 157 19.06 4.87 -7.56
CA GLU A 157 18.47 6.14 -7.13
C GLU A 157 19.34 6.82 -6.06
N GLU A 158 19.83 6.07 -5.08
CA GLU A 158 20.76 6.58 -4.05
C GLU A 158 22.08 7.06 -4.67
N LEU A 159 22.61 6.30 -5.62
CA LEU A 159 23.80 6.68 -6.38
C LEU A 159 23.57 7.97 -7.17
N ALA A 160 22.41 8.11 -7.83
CA ALA A 160 22.04 9.31 -8.56
C ALA A 160 21.94 10.54 -7.66
N ILE A 161 21.43 10.39 -6.44
CA ILE A 161 21.39 11.47 -5.42
C ILE A 161 22.82 11.86 -5.01
N SER A 162 23.66 10.87 -4.70
CA SER A 162 25.06 11.10 -4.31
C SER A 162 25.87 11.77 -5.42
N PHE A 163 25.69 11.36 -6.66
CA PHE A 163 26.29 12.05 -7.81
C PHE A 163 25.73 13.45 -8.02
N GLY A 164 24.43 13.66 -7.76
CA GLY A 164 23.79 14.96 -7.79
C GLY A 164 24.47 15.95 -6.85
N ASP A 165 24.72 15.54 -5.63
CA ASP A 165 25.38 16.37 -4.61
C ASP A 165 26.83 16.74 -4.97
N ILE A 166 27.56 15.83 -5.59
CA ILE A 166 28.95 16.07 -6.02
C ILE A 166 29.00 16.95 -7.30
N LEU A 167 28.10 16.72 -8.26
CA LEU A 167 28.07 17.45 -9.53
C LEU A 167 27.41 18.83 -9.42
N MET A 168 26.46 19.01 -8.48
CA MET A 168 25.71 20.26 -8.33
C MET A 168 26.59 21.51 -8.18
N PRO A 169 27.65 21.53 -7.33
CA PRO A 169 28.52 22.70 -7.22
C PRO A 169 29.29 22.98 -8.52
N THR A 170 29.62 21.95 -9.30
CA THR A 170 30.32 22.11 -10.58
C THR A 170 29.38 22.67 -11.65
N ILE A 171 28.15 22.15 -11.72
CA ILE A 171 27.10 22.65 -12.63
C ILE A 171 26.76 24.11 -12.29
N ARG A 172 26.64 24.48 -11.03
CA ARG A 172 26.40 25.87 -10.60
C ARG A 172 27.50 26.81 -11.05
N LYS A 173 28.78 26.39 -10.98
CA LYS A 173 29.90 27.17 -11.47
C LYS A 173 29.82 27.38 -12.99
N ILE A 174 29.49 26.36 -13.73
CA ILE A 174 29.32 26.44 -15.21
C ILE A 174 28.18 27.38 -15.57
N VAL A 175 27.02 27.23 -14.88
CA VAL A 175 25.84 28.10 -15.12
C VAL A 175 26.17 29.55 -14.79
N SER A 176 26.85 29.83 -13.67
CA SER A 176 27.24 31.21 -13.32
C SER A 176 28.24 31.81 -14.29
N ALA A 177 29.17 31.03 -14.82
CA ALA A 177 30.11 31.49 -15.87
C ALA A 177 29.38 31.82 -17.17
N VAL A 178 28.42 30.99 -17.59
CA VAL A 178 27.57 31.25 -18.76
C VAL A 178 26.70 32.50 -18.55
N GLN A 179 26.10 32.67 -17.35
CA GLN A 179 25.35 33.90 -17.02
C GLN A 179 26.21 35.14 -17.10
N GLN A 180 27.41 35.15 -16.50
CA GLN A 180 28.33 36.27 -16.59
C GLN A 180 28.75 36.59 -18.06
N PHE A 181 28.93 35.56 -18.88
CA PHE A 181 29.22 35.73 -20.30
C PHE A 181 28.04 36.37 -21.04
N VAL A 182 26.82 35.91 -20.81
CA VAL A 182 25.61 36.47 -21.39
C VAL A 182 25.39 37.92 -20.93
N ASP A 183 25.61 38.20 -19.65
CA ASP A 183 25.48 39.56 -19.09
C ASP A 183 26.49 40.51 -19.73
N LYS A 184 27.73 40.01 -19.97
CA LYS A 184 28.77 40.78 -20.60
C LYS A 184 28.44 41.04 -22.09
N LEU A 185 27.90 40.06 -22.80
CA LEU A 185 27.38 40.24 -24.15
C LEU A 185 26.26 41.25 -24.25
N ASN A 186 25.33 41.20 -23.27
CA ASN A 186 24.19 42.13 -23.22
C ASN A 186 24.60 43.56 -22.84
N SER A 187 25.71 43.72 -22.12
CA SER A 187 26.27 45.03 -21.76
C SER A 187 27.16 45.68 -22.81
N MET A 188 27.47 44.93 -23.90
CA MET A 188 28.23 45.45 -25.03
C MET A 188 27.31 46.25 -25.94
N ASP A 189 27.74 47.45 -26.33
CA ASP A 189 27.00 48.32 -27.25
C ASP A 189 26.83 47.67 -28.62
N GLU A 190 25.77 48.04 -29.35
CA GLU A 190 25.36 47.42 -30.62
C GLU A 190 26.43 47.45 -31.69
N SER A 191 27.32 48.46 -31.66
CA SER A 191 28.50 48.57 -32.53
C SER A 191 29.60 47.55 -32.29
N THR A 192 29.58 46.85 -31.13
CA THR A 192 30.59 45.86 -30.73
C THR A 192 30.06 44.42 -30.90
N ARG A 193 28.78 44.28 -31.30
CA ARG A 193 28.13 42.97 -31.56
C ARG A 193 28.37 42.45 -32.96
N GLU A 194 28.82 43.29 -33.90
CA GLU A 194 29.22 42.83 -35.23
C GLU A 194 30.54 42.02 -35.12
N CYS A 195 30.48 40.78 -35.57
CA CYS A 195 31.51 39.76 -35.48
C CYS A 195 32.94 40.28 -35.58
N PRO A 196 33.79 40.08 -34.59
CA PRO A 196 35.20 40.18 -34.76
C PRO A 196 35.63 39.10 -35.76
N SER A 197 36.33 39.50 -36.84
CA SER A 197 37.01 38.60 -37.75
C SER A 197 37.83 37.58 -36.94
N SER A 198 37.96 36.36 -37.47
CA SER A 198 38.51 35.14 -36.86
C SER A 198 39.83 35.30 -36.06
N SER A 199 40.50 36.40 -36.15
CA SER A 199 41.72 36.74 -35.41
C SER A 199 41.50 37.36 -34.03
N GLY A 200 40.25 37.70 -33.67
CA GLY A 200 39.90 38.35 -32.40
C GLY A 200 39.35 37.39 -31.31
N MET A 201 38.92 36.20 -31.69
CA MET A 201 38.24 35.25 -30.79
C MET A 201 39.20 34.59 -29.79
N GLU A 202 40.43 34.35 -30.18
CA GLU A 202 41.46 33.76 -29.32
C GLU A 202 41.86 34.64 -28.13
N ARG A 203 41.75 35.96 -28.29
CA ARG A 203 42.20 36.92 -27.29
C ARG A 203 41.20 37.09 -26.13
N TRP A 204 39.96 36.72 -26.31
CA TRP A 204 38.89 36.87 -25.32
C TRP A 204 38.67 35.65 -24.43
N PHE A 205 39.01 34.46 -24.92
CA PHE A 205 38.85 33.20 -24.15
C PHE A 205 39.96 32.95 -23.12
N CYS A 206 41.14 33.49 -23.38
CA CYS A 206 42.32 33.26 -22.54
C CYS A 206 42.20 33.76 -21.07
N PRO A 207 41.60 34.89 -20.75
CA PRO A 207 41.46 35.33 -19.36
C PRO A 207 40.33 34.64 -18.59
N LEU A 208 39.39 33.96 -19.27
CA LEU A 208 38.25 33.31 -18.61
C LEU A 208 38.52 31.86 -18.17
N LEU A 209 39.49 31.18 -18.78
CA LEU A 209 39.76 29.77 -18.56
C LEU A 209 41.06 29.46 -17.81
N GLY A 210 41.84 30.48 -17.46
CA GLY A 210 43.14 30.30 -16.81
C GLY A 210 44.20 29.74 -17.73
N GLU A 211 45.46 30.05 -17.47
CA GLU A 211 46.62 29.75 -18.33
C GLU A 211 46.84 28.26 -18.72
N SER A 212 46.10 27.33 -18.10
CA SER A 212 46.27 25.90 -18.32
C SER A 212 45.57 25.34 -19.56
N TYR A 213 44.77 26.12 -20.28
CA TYR A 213 43.98 25.62 -21.43
C TYR A 213 44.36 26.25 -22.79
N CYS A 214 45.31 27.13 -22.82
CA CYS A 214 45.77 27.73 -24.08
C CYS A 214 46.46 26.75 -25.08
N GLY A 215 46.79 25.53 -24.62
CA GLY A 215 47.47 24.53 -25.46
C GLY A 215 46.58 23.56 -26.23
N PHE A 216 45.26 23.61 -26.05
CA PHE A 216 44.37 22.58 -26.64
C PHE A 216 43.68 22.99 -27.94
N ALA A 217 43.83 24.24 -28.37
CA ALA A 217 43.19 24.77 -29.59
C ALA A 217 43.96 24.46 -30.90
N GLU A 218 45.20 23.96 -30.80
CA GLU A 218 46.02 23.67 -32.00
C GLU A 218 45.88 22.24 -32.54
N ALA A 219 45.05 21.36 -31.95
CA ALA A 219 45.04 19.93 -32.26
C ALA A 219 43.78 19.40 -32.98
N LEU A 220 42.94 20.23 -33.59
CA LEU A 220 41.84 19.77 -34.42
C LEU A 220 41.99 20.26 -35.86
N PRO A 221 42.45 19.40 -36.81
CA PRO A 221 42.31 19.69 -38.22
C PRO A 221 40.89 19.44 -38.71
N PHE A 222 40.37 20.32 -39.51
CA PHE A 222 39.15 20.13 -40.31
C PHE A 222 39.28 18.94 -41.24
#